data_a228842cde5bdc42d7fc47cc7b7bd939
#
_entry.id   a228842cde5bdc42d7fc47cc7b7bd939
#
_cell.length_a   1.000
_cell.length_b   1.000
_cell.length_c   1.000
_cell.angle_alpha   90.00
_cell.angle_beta   90.00
_cell.angle_gamma   90.00
#
_symmetry.space_group_name_H-M   'P 1'
#
loop_
_entity.id
_entity.type
_entity.pdbx_description
1 polymer ?
#
loop_
_entity_poly.entity_id
_entity_poly.type
_entity_poly.pdbx_seq_one_letter_code
_entity_poly.pdbx_strand_id
1 'polypeptide(L)'
;LLTSARLSAFYRHILEDYDRMQFAYSVMKLVSAASENIDEPEWYYVLSQVLEQLNNPVINQKLIETWFYLQYASLLGDELNLRTDVTTAALLPDKKYMYDSAEKGLKLAEQGDLGADAIKLLRLIQAKPLANVAQIGGITEVINDCWLAARQHAAV
;
A
#
# COMPACT_ATOMS: atom_id res chain seq x y z
N LEU A 1 14.73 -15.91 7.91
CA LEU A 1 14.90 -15.36 6.57
C LEU A 1 14.32 -16.30 5.51
N LEU A 2 13.58 -15.75 4.58
CA LEU A 2 13.06 -16.49 3.45
C LEU A 2 14.14 -16.63 2.39
N THR A 3 14.46 -17.85 2.03
CA THR A 3 15.37 -18.15 0.93
C THR A 3 14.56 -18.37 -0.37
N SER A 4 15.23 -18.35 -1.51
CA SER A 4 14.60 -18.66 -2.79
C SER A 4 13.93 -20.05 -2.81
N ALA A 5 14.53 -21.03 -2.13
CA ALA A 5 13.96 -22.37 -2.01
C ALA A 5 12.65 -22.37 -1.22
N ARG A 6 12.56 -21.59 -0.14
CA ARG A 6 11.33 -21.42 0.64
C ARG A 6 10.25 -20.70 -0.15
N LEU A 7 10.60 -19.64 -0.86
CA LEU A 7 9.66 -18.98 -1.76
C LEU A 7 9.11 -19.95 -2.80
N SER A 8 9.96 -20.75 -3.41
CA SER A 8 9.54 -21.76 -4.39
C SER A 8 8.59 -22.79 -3.80
N ALA A 9 8.83 -23.25 -2.55
CA ALA A 9 8.02 -24.27 -1.90
C ALA A 9 6.64 -23.78 -1.48
N PHE A 10 6.54 -22.53 -0.95
CA PHE A 10 5.31 -22.00 -0.37
C PHE A 10 4.62 -20.95 -1.24
N TYR A 11 5.33 -20.31 -2.15
CA TYR A 11 4.83 -19.17 -2.93
C TYR A 11 5.12 -19.36 -4.42
N ARG A 12 4.74 -20.54 -4.94
CA ARG A 12 5.01 -20.91 -6.32
C ARG A 12 4.49 -19.90 -7.34
N HIS A 13 3.28 -19.37 -7.11
CA HIS A 13 2.65 -18.43 -8.05
C HIS A 13 3.37 -17.09 -8.11
N ILE A 14 4.05 -16.69 -7.05
CA ILE A 14 4.89 -15.49 -7.07
C ILE A 14 6.02 -15.68 -8.08
N LEU A 15 6.67 -16.85 -8.08
CA LEU A 15 7.83 -17.11 -8.93
C LEU A 15 7.45 -17.34 -10.40
N GLU A 16 6.20 -17.59 -10.69
CA GLU A 16 5.67 -17.73 -12.05
C GLU A 16 5.35 -16.37 -12.70
N ASP A 17 5.33 -15.30 -11.92
CA ASP A 17 5.00 -13.95 -12.37
C ASP A 17 6.15 -13.00 -12.03
N TYR A 18 6.80 -12.46 -13.06
CA TYR A 18 7.98 -11.61 -12.88
C TYR A 18 7.70 -10.37 -12.01
N ASP A 19 6.60 -9.68 -12.28
CA ASP A 19 6.27 -8.46 -11.54
C ASP A 19 5.98 -8.74 -10.07
N ARG A 20 5.28 -9.84 -9.80
CA ARG A 20 4.99 -10.27 -8.42
C ARG A 20 6.27 -10.67 -7.69
N MET A 21 7.14 -11.38 -8.36
CA MET A 21 8.43 -11.79 -7.81
C MET A 21 9.30 -10.57 -7.48
N GLN A 22 9.38 -9.60 -8.38
CA GLN A 22 10.13 -8.36 -8.18
C GLN A 22 9.59 -7.60 -6.96
N PHE A 23 8.28 -7.49 -6.85
CA PHE A 23 7.68 -6.80 -5.72
C PHE A 23 7.92 -7.55 -4.41
N ALA A 24 7.81 -8.87 -4.40
CA ALA A 24 8.08 -9.68 -3.21
C ALA A 24 9.51 -9.46 -2.69
N TYR A 25 10.49 -9.46 -3.59
CA TYR A 25 11.88 -9.19 -3.20
C TYR A 25 12.07 -7.76 -2.68
N SER A 26 11.43 -6.78 -3.30
CA SER A 26 11.44 -5.39 -2.82
C SER A 26 10.91 -5.28 -1.40
N VAL A 27 9.78 -5.93 -1.12
CA VAL A 27 9.16 -5.91 0.21
C VAL A 27 10.07 -6.56 1.25
N MET A 28 10.63 -7.72 0.92
CA MET A 28 11.55 -8.41 1.82
C MET A 28 12.77 -7.55 2.16
N LYS A 29 13.32 -6.86 1.16
CA LYS A 29 14.46 -5.97 1.34
C LYS A 29 14.11 -4.76 2.23
N LEU A 30 12.97 -4.13 1.96
CA LEU A 30 12.52 -2.96 2.73
C LEU A 30 12.20 -3.33 4.18
N VAL A 31 11.50 -4.44 4.38
CA VAL A 31 11.16 -4.92 5.74
C VAL A 31 12.42 -5.31 6.50
N SER A 32 13.35 -5.99 5.86
CA SER A 32 14.62 -6.38 6.49
C SER A 32 15.40 -5.14 6.97
N ALA A 33 15.54 -4.14 6.11
CA ALA A 33 16.24 -2.91 6.45
C ALA A 33 15.55 -2.12 7.56
N ALA A 34 14.22 -2.01 7.51
CA ALA A 34 13.44 -1.27 8.50
C ALA A 34 13.44 -1.96 9.86
N SER A 35 13.34 -3.29 9.88
CA SER A 35 13.30 -4.07 11.12
C SER A 35 14.62 -4.07 11.90
N GLU A 36 15.72 -3.74 11.27
CA GLU A 36 17.01 -3.56 11.95
C GLU A 36 16.99 -2.36 12.90
N ASN A 37 16.22 -1.33 12.56
CA ASN A 37 16.16 -0.09 13.33
C ASN A 37 14.89 0.01 14.19
N ILE A 38 13.82 -0.65 13.78
CA ILE A 38 12.52 -0.60 14.44
C ILE A 38 12.11 -2.05 14.73
N ASP A 39 12.24 -2.47 15.98
CA ASP A 39 11.90 -3.83 16.41
C ASP A 39 10.41 -3.94 16.73
N GLU A 40 9.61 -4.06 15.70
CA GLU A 40 8.17 -4.20 15.79
C GLU A 40 7.73 -5.55 15.18
N PRO A 41 6.97 -6.37 15.91
CA PRO A 41 6.49 -7.65 15.37
C PRO A 41 5.57 -7.50 14.16
N GLU A 42 4.98 -6.33 13.97
CA GLU A 42 4.13 -5.98 12.85
C GLU A 42 4.84 -6.11 11.50
N TRP A 43 6.16 -5.97 11.45
CA TRP A 43 6.93 -6.18 10.22
C TRP A 43 6.74 -7.57 9.64
N TYR A 44 6.75 -8.59 10.49
CA TYR A 44 6.51 -9.98 10.07
C TYR A 44 5.09 -10.20 9.60
N TYR A 45 4.14 -9.57 10.28
CA TYR A 45 2.74 -9.61 9.89
C TYR A 45 2.54 -9.01 8.50
N VAL A 46 3.08 -7.82 8.26
CA VAL A 46 2.99 -7.13 6.97
C VAL A 46 3.60 -7.99 5.86
N LEU A 47 4.81 -8.50 6.08
CA LEU A 47 5.50 -9.35 5.12
C LEU A 47 4.68 -10.61 4.79
N SER A 48 4.18 -11.31 5.80
CA SER A 48 3.39 -12.53 5.59
C SER A 48 2.10 -12.27 4.83
N GLN A 49 1.41 -11.18 5.13
CA GLN A 49 0.19 -10.78 4.44
C GLN A 49 0.45 -10.48 2.95
N VAL A 50 1.52 -9.75 2.68
CA VAL A 50 1.90 -9.42 1.30
C VAL A 50 2.22 -10.68 0.51
N LEU A 51 3.05 -11.57 1.04
CA LEU A 51 3.45 -12.79 0.35
C LEU A 51 2.26 -13.72 0.11
N GLU A 52 1.38 -13.86 1.09
CA GLU A 52 0.18 -14.69 0.96
C GLU A 52 -0.72 -14.21 -0.17
N GLN A 53 -0.99 -12.90 -0.23
CA GLN A 53 -1.88 -12.35 -1.25
C GLN A 53 -1.21 -12.27 -2.62
N LEU A 54 0.09 -11.99 -2.69
CA LEU A 54 0.83 -12.03 -3.96
C LEU A 54 0.83 -13.42 -4.58
N ASN A 55 0.82 -14.46 -3.75
CA ASN A 55 0.79 -15.84 -4.23
C ASN A 55 -0.56 -16.23 -4.83
N ASN A 56 -1.58 -15.40 -4.71
CA ASN A 56 -2.87 -15.61 -5.35
C ASN A 56 -2.94 -14.75 -6.62
N PRO A 57 -2.84 -15.36 -7.84
CA PRO A 57 -2.78 -14.60 -9.07
C PRO A 57 -4.06 -13.83 -9.41
N VAL A 58 -5.18 -14.16 -8.76
CA VAL A 58 -6.46 -13.48 -8.95
C VAL A 58 -6.49 -12.10 -8.31
N ILE A 59 -5.72 -11.91 -7.24
CA ILE A 59 -5.73 -10.65 -6.49
C ILE A 59 -4.96 -9.57 -7.26
N ASN A 60 -5.53 -8.37 -7.34
CA ASN A 60 -4.92 -7.24 -8.02
C ASN A 60 -3.61 -6.84 -7.34
N GLN A 61 -2.51 -6.87 -8.08
CA GLN A 61 -1.18 -6.56 -7.54
C GLN A 61 -1.08 -5.12 -7.04
N LYS A 62 -1.67 -4.15 -7.73
CA LYS A 62 -1.63 -2.75 -7.29
C LYS A 62 -2.35 -2.53 -5.97
N LEU A 63 -3.38 -3.32 -5.69
CA LEU A 63 -4.04 -3.28 -4.40
C LEU A 63 -3.10 -3.76 -3.29
N ILE A 64 -2.39 -4.85 -3.53
CA ILE A 64 -1.40 -5.40 -2.59
C ILE A 64 -0.29 -4.39 -2.34
N GLU A 65 0.24 -3.79 -3.40
CA GLU A 65 1.30 -2.77 -3.31
C GLU A 65 0.82 -1.54 -2.54
N THR A 66 -0.39 -1.06 -2.83
CA THR A 66 -0.99 0.09 -2.13
C THR A 66 -1.10 -0.19 -0.63
N TRP A 67 -1.60 -1.37 -0.26
CA TRP A 67 -1.69 -1.78 1.13
C TRP A 67 -0.32 -1.79 1.80
N PHE A 68 0.67 -2.38 1.13
CA PHE A 68 2.02 -2.43 1.67
C PHE A 68 2.60 -1.03 1.90
N TYR A 69 2.49 -0.14 0.92
CA TYR A 69 3.04 1.22 1.05
C TYR A 69 2.41 1.97 2.23
N LEU A 70 1.10 1.86 2.42
CA LEU A 70 0.42 2.51 3.53
C LEU A 70 0.84 1.93 4.88
N GLN A 71 0.97 0.62 4.99
CA GLN A 71 1.42 -0.03 6.23
C GLN A 71 2.89 0.28 6.52
N TYR A 72 3.73 0.25 5.50
CA TYR A 72 5.15 0.54 5.61
C TYR A 72 5.37 1.96 6.16
N ALA A 73 4.72 2.94 5.57
CA ALA A 73 4.80 4.33 6.04
C ALA A 73 4.29 4.46 7.48
N SER A 74 3.18 3.82 7.80
CA SER A 74 2.60 3.83 9.14
C SER A 74 3.56 3.27 10.19
N LEU A 75 4.19 2.13 9.90
CA LEU A 75 5.15 1.50 10.81
C LEU A 75 6.44 2.33 10.97
N LEU A 76 6.79 3.14 9.99
CA LEU A 76 7.89 4.10 10.08
C LEU A 76 7.49 5.37 10.85
N GLY A 77 6.25 5.48 11.32
CA GLY A 77 5.76 6.65 12.05
C GLY A 77 5.24 7.77 11.17
N ASP A 78 4.96 7.48 9.90
CA ASP A 78 4.56 8.48 8.91
C ASP A 78 3.25 8.06 8.22
N GLU A 79 2.24 7.76 9.01
CA GLU A 79 0.93 7.37 8.50
C GLU A 79 0.33 8.46 7.61
N LEU A 80 -0.15 8.08 6.42
CA LEU A 80 -0.83 9.02 5.53
C LEU A 80 -2.12 9.52 6.18
N ASN A 81 -2.23 10.85 6.31
CA ASN A 81 -3.44 11.48 6.84
C ASN A 81 -4.53 11.49 5.77
N LEU A 82 -5.60 10.77 6.03
CA LEU A 82 -6.76 10.67 5.16
C LEU A 82 -8.02 11.33 5.75
N ARG A 83 -7.84 12.17 6.76
CA ARG A 83 -8.94 12.89 7.43
C ARG A 83 -8.93 14.37 7.12
N THR A 84 -7.73 14.96 7.07
CA THR A 84 -7.55 16.37 6.77
C THR A 84 -6.54 16.55 5.65
N ASP A 85 -6.61 17.68 4.97
CA ASP A 85 -5.62 18.06 3.97
C ASP A 85 -4.37 18.70 4.63
N VAL A 86 -3.42 19.13 3.81
CA VAL A 86 -2.17 19.73 4.29
C VAL A 86 -2.38 21.06 5.01
N THR A 87 -3.56 21.68 4.89
CA THR A 87 -3.93 22.90 5.63
C THR A 87 -4.71 22.61 6.90
N THR A 88 -4.86 21.35 7.26
CA THR A 88 -5.65 20.82 8.39
C THR A 88 -7.17 20.94 8.23
N ALA A 89 -7.64 21.30 7.05
CA ALA A 89 -9.07 21.31 6.74
C ALA A 89 -9.57 19.88 6.48
N ALA A 90 -10.78 19.57 6.94
CA ALA A 90 -11.37 18.25 6.71
C ALA A 90 -11.54 17.98 5.21
N LEU A 91 -11.26 16.73 4.80
CA LEU A 91 -11.48 16.31 3.43
C LEU A 91 -12.99 16.25 3.14
N LEU A 92 -13.39 16.85 2.01
CA LEU A 92 -14.79 16.97 1.61
C LEU A 92 -15.10 16.04 0.46
N PRO A 93 -16.27 15.36 0.47
CA PRO A 93 -16.62 14.38 -0.56
C PRO A 93 -16.87 14.98 -1.94
N ASP A 94 -17.16 16.27 -2.04
CA ASP A 94 -17.41 16.97 -3.30
C ASP A 94 -16.17 17.64 -3.89
N LYS A 95 -15.02 17.49 -3.23
CA LYS A 95 -13.74 18.07 -3.65
C LYS A 95 -12.79 17.00 -4.15
N LYS A 96 -11.81 17.46 -4.94
CA LYS A 96 -10.71 16.64 -5.44
C LYS A 96 -9.40 17.07 -4.83
N TYR A 97 -8.50 16.12 -4.72
CA TYR A 97 -7.21 16.32 -4.07
C TYR A 97 -6.09 15.71 -4.89
N MET A 98 -4.88 16.15 -4.63
CA MET A 98 -3.66 15.53 -5.14
C MET A 98 -2.71 15.26 -3.98
N TYR A 99 -1.82 14.31 -4.14
CA TYR A 99 -0.78 14.08 -3.15
C TYR A 99 0.32 15.14 -3.30
N ASP A 100 0.68 15.79 -2.20
CA ASP A 100 1.76 16.78 -2.13
C ASP A 100 2.96 16.15 -1.42
N SER A 101 4.03 15.89 -2.16
CA SER A 101 5.24 15.25 -1.63
C SER A 101 6.00 16.13 -0.64
N ALA A 102 5.93 17.46 -0.81
CA ALA A 102 6.62 18.39 0.08
C ALA A 102 5.97 18.41 1.47
N GLU A 103 4.63 18.44 1.51
CA GLU A 103 3.86 18.46 2.74
C GLU A 103 3.48 17.06 3.23
N LYS A 104 3.74 16.02 2.43
CA LYS A 104 3.46 14.62 2.72
C LYS A 104 1.99 14.37 3.08
N GLY A 105 1.11 14.95 2.30
CA GLY A 105 -0.33 14.81 2.52
C GLY A 105 -1.15 15.20 1.31
N LEU A 106 -2.46 15.25 1.48
CA LEU A 106 -3.40 15.58 0.42
C LEU A 106 -3.62 17.08 0.36
N LYS A 107 -3.56 17.61 -0.86
CA LYS A 107 -3.75 19.03 -1.15
C LYS A 107 -4.97 19.20 -2.04
N LEU A 108 -5.82 20.18 -1.72
CA LEU A 108 -6.97 20.53 -2.52
C LEU A 108 -6.54 20.94 -3.93
N ALA A 109 -7.13 20.32 -4.96
CA ALA A 109 -6.82 20.59 -6.35
C ALA A 109 -8.03 20.27 -7.23
N GLU A 110 -8.53 21.25 -7.98
CA GLU A 110 -9.70 21.07 -8.86
C GLU A 110 -9.48 19.97 -9.91
N GLN A 111 -8.26 19.82 -10.38
CA GLN A 111 -7.87 18.79 -11.35
C GLN A 111 -7.19 17.59 -10.70
N GLY A 112 -7.35 17.43 -9.39
CA GLY A 112 -6.74 16.34 -8.67
C GLY A 112 -7.34 14.98 -9.03
N ASP A 113 -6.51 13.94 -8.94
CA ASP A 113 -6.90 12.57 -9.25
C ASP A 113 -7.60 11.86 -8.09
N LEU A 114 -7.52 12.40 -6.89
CA LEU A 114 -8.07 11.77 -5.69
C LEU A 114 -9.43 12.38 -5.35
N GLY A 115 -10.47 11.78 -5.89
CA GLY A 115 -11.86 12.11 -5.54
C GLY A 115 -12.36 11.27 -4.36
N ALA A 116 -13.66 11.38 -4.08
CA ALA A 116 -14.29 10.70 -2.95
C ALA A 116 -14.07 9.18 -2.96
N ASP A 117 -14.21 8.54 -4.12
CA ASP A 117 -14.07 7.08 -4.23
C ASP A 117 -12.64 6.62 -3.97
N ALA A 118 -11.66 7.34 -4.48
CA ALA A 118 -10.25 7.06 -4.24
C ALA A 118 -9.90 7.22 -2.75
N ILE A 119 -10.36 8.28 -2.11
CA ILE A 119 -10.09 8.54 -0.70
C ILE A 119 -10.77 7.49 0.19
N LYS A 120 -12.00 7.10 -0.14
CA LYS A 120 -12.70 6.01 0.58
C LYS A 120 -11.92 4.70 0.48
N LEU A 121 -11.41 4.38 -0.72
CA LEU A 121 -10.63 3.17 -0.92
C LEU A 121 -9.31 3.23 -0.13
N LEU A 122 -8.61 4.35 -0.15
CA LEU A 122 -7.39 4.54 0.64
C LEU A 122 -7.66 4.34 2.14
N ARG A 123 -8.73 4.91 2.66
CA ARG A 123 -9.13 4.75 4.07
C ARG A 123 -9.39 3.28 4.41
N LEU A 124 -10.08 2.58 3.53
CA LEU A 124 -10.40 1.18 3.73
C LEU A 124 -9.15 0.30 3.71
N ILE A 125 -8.28 0.53 2.72
CA ILE A 125 -7.01 -0.21 2.60
C ILE A 125 -6.13 0.04 3.83
N GLN A 126 -6.05 1.28 4.30
CA GLN A 126 -5.22 1.63 5.45
C GLN A 126 -5.74 1.00 6.76
N ALA A 127 -7.06 0.89 6.91
CA ALA A 127 -7.68 0.46 8.15
C ALA A 127 -7.85 -1.06 8.29
N LYS A 128 -7.81 -1.82 7.20
CA LYS A 128 -8.18 -3.25 7.20
C LYS A 128 -6.99 -4.16 6.89
N PRO A 129 -7.02 -5.41 7.38
CA PRO A 129 -6.06 -6.43 6.96
C PRO A 129 -6.12 -6.64 5.45
N LEU A 130 -4.99 -6.99 4.85
CA LEU A 130 -4.91 -7.18 3.40
C LEU A 130 -5.88 -8.26 2.90
N ALA A 131 -6.04 -9.34 3.63
CA ALA A 131 -6.98 -10.40 3.27
C ALA A 131 -8.41 -9.89 3.10
N ASN A 132 -8.81 -8.90 3.90
CA ASN A 132 -10.13 -8.29 3.81
C ASN A 132 -10.28 -7.39 2.59
N VAL A 133 -9.28 -6.53 2.34
CA VAL A 133 -9.33 -5.62 1.18
C VAL A 133 -9.16 -6.35 -0.14
N ALA A 134 -8.48 -7.48 -0.15
CA ALA A 134 -8.27 -8.30 -1.34
C ALA A 134 -9.59 -8.82 -1.93
N GLN A 135 -10.66 -8.87 -1.14
CA GLN A 135 -11.99 -9.32 -1.57
C GLN A 135 -12.84 -8.21 -2.19
N ILE A 136 -12.38 -6.97 -2.16
CA ILE A 136 -13.16 -5.83 -2.64
C ILE A 136 -13.19 -5.80 -4.17
N GLY A 137 -14.41 -5.69 -4.73
CA GLY A 137 -14.62 -5.51 -6.16
C GLY A 137 -14.76 -4.03 -6.53
N GLY A 138 -14.76 -3.75 -7.83
CA GLY A 138 -15.05 -2.41 -8.35
C GLY A 138 -13.94 -1.38 -8.14
N ILE A 139 -12.73 -1.81 -7.87
CA ILE A 139 -11.59 -0.92 -7.57
C ILE A 139 -10.79 -0.50 -8.80
N THR A 140 -11.02 -1.14 -9.93
CA THR A 140 -10.17 -1.03 -11.14
C THR A 140 -9.96 0.40 -11.62
N GLU A 141 -10.99 1.24 -11.49
CA GLU A 141 -10.94 2.63 -11.97
C GLU A 141 -10.13 3.56 -11.06
N VAL A 142 -10.13 3.29 -9.75
CA VAL A 142 -9.51 4.20 -8.78
C VAL A 142 -8.20 3.68 -8.20
N ILE A 143 -7.89 2.39 -8.37
CA ILE A 143 -6.70 1.80 -7.73
C ILE A 143 -5.39 2.42 -8.22
N ASN A 144 -5.31 2.83 -9.47
CA ASN A 144 -4.09 3.44 -10.00
C ASN A 144 -3.74 4.74 -9.28
N ASP A 145 -4.73 5.60 -9.03
CA ASP A 145 -4.54 6.87 -8.35
C ASP A 145 -4.20 6.66 -6.87
N CYS A 146 -4.86 5.70 -6.23
CA CYS A 146 -4.54 5.29 -4.87
C CYS A 146 -3.12 4.75 -4.76
N TRP A 147 -2.75 3.88 -5.69
CA TRP A 147 -1.41 3.28 -5.75
C TRP A 147 -0.32 4.34 -5.90
N LEU A 148 -0.52 5.30 -6.80
CA LEU A 148 0.46 6.36 -7.02
C LEU A 148 0.63 7.21 -5.77
N ALA A 149 -0.46 7.64 -5.14
CA ALA A 149 -0.42 8.43 -3.91
C ALA A 149 0.28 7.67 -2.76
N ALA A 150 -0.07 6.42 -2.56
CA ALA A 150 0.53 5.59 -1.53
C ALA A 150 2.03 5.38 -1.74
N ARG A 151 2.43 5.12 -2.99
CA ARG A 151 3.83 4.95 -3.36
C ARG A 151 4.64 6.21 -3.13
N GLN A 152 4.11 7.36 -3.55
CA GLN A 152 4.77 8.65 -3.32
C GLN A 152 4.92 8.94 -1.83
N HIS A 153 3.90 8.63 -1.04
CA HIS A 153 3.95 8.84 0.41
C HIS A 153 5.00 7.94 1.08
N ALA A 154 5.08 6.69 0.69
CA ALA A 154 6.07 5.75 1.21
C ALA A 154 7.50 6.09 0.75
N ALA A 155 7.62 6.87 -0.31
CA ALA A 155 8.91 7.30 -0.90
C ALA A 155 9.80 6.12 -1.33
N VAL A 156 9.19 5.11 -1.93
CA VAL A 156 9.90 3.92 -2.43
C VAL A 156 9.77 3.73 -3.93
#